data_b2b59089584a1913780378b0e7731270
#
_entry.id   b2b59089584a1913780378b0e7731270
#
_cell.length_a   1.000
_cell.length_b   1.000
_cell.length_c   1.000
_cell.angle_alpha   90.00
_cell.angle_beta   90.00
_cell.angle_gamma   90.00
#
_symmetry.space_group_name_H-M   'P 1'
#
loop_
_entity.id
_entity.type
_entity.pdbx_description
1 polymer ?
#
loop_
_entity_poly.entity_id
_entity_poly.type
_entity_poly.pdbx_seq_one_letter_code
_entity_poly.pdbx_strand_id
1 'polypeptide(L)'
;MGTGNARLAPTGRQLCTMVSLLGLMALGMQTAQAATVFDAPDTTYKGEINAQGPRGTAITAGSEVQLQGRDFKPGQRITLMRGNTVLNTDAYVADEKGTFNASLKVPADAAVGLQPILVAVSNPSAAAVFPLKVSPVVPVSNTEAYKQVSAKLAPGLYQSAVSAKTGAVFVTSAVGRPPVKASELLKLNGETLAVEARVTPAAAPGTDDGSVFAVYGVGVDDQNGNVWVTNTRQNAVAVYRQADLSLVKQFNPGTVAHARDVVIDPTLGRAFASATGTPVIAMFDTKTLAEPTPIQIKSLKWGSQFSVASLHLDAAAHKLYAVSLSTEEAAVVDAKTGTVEKVIPVEGIKMAMGVAYDAKTNRLFVAAQGSDNLAIVDLASGKTLHRVSTGAGPLNVAFDPVKRLAYVTNRVSGTLSVVDPDGKLVANLPDGTFPNHVTVDGKGNVYAVNKAKGQDDAEGDRITRFTPVK
;
A
#
# COMPACT_ATOMS: atom_id res chain seq x y z
N MET A 1 -32.66 -75.64 -33.07
CA MET A 1 -33.55 -76.33 -32.09
C MET A 1 -34.30 -75.22 -31.42
N GLY A 2 -35.44 -74.93 -31.74
CA GLY A 2 -36.73 -75.60 -31.70
C GLY A 2 -37.60 -74.68 -30.91
N THR A 3 -38.47 -74.04 -31.50
CA THR A 3 -39.92 -74.16 -31.54
C THR A 3 -40.59 -73.41 -30.35
N GLY A 4 -41.61 -72.59 -30.46
CA GLY A 4 -42.58 -72.35 -31.53
C GLY A 4 -43.83 -71.76 -30.90
N ASN A 5 -44.49 -70.93 -31.74
CA ASN A 5 -45.95 -70.84 -31.83
C ASN A 5 -46.79 -70.44 -30.59
N ALA A 6 -47.88 -69.73 -30.69
CA ALA A 6 -48.67 -69.05 -31.76
C ALA A 6 -49.84 -68.34 -31.08
N ARG A 7 -50.23 -67.21 -31.72
CA ARG A 7 -51.60 -66.73 -32.04
C ARG A 7 -52.78 -66.98 -31.05
N LEU A 8 -53.50 -65.88 -30.76
CA LEU A 8 -54.83 -65.60 -31.39
C LEU A 8 -55.48 -64.35 -30.78
N ALA A 9 -55.88 -63.43 -31.62
CA ALA A 9 -56.93 -62.46 -31.33
C ALA A 9 -58.29 -63.09 -31.50
N PRO A 10 -59.40 -62.54 -31.02
CA PRO A 10 -60.14 -61.59 -31.81
C PRO A 10 -60.96 -60.49 -31.06
N THR A 11 -61.18 -59.40 -31.78
CA THR A 11 -62.43 -58.66 -32.02
C THR A 11 -63.38 -58.25 -30.90
N GLY A 12 -63.62 -56.94 -30.79
CA GLY A 12 -65.00 -56.52 -30.86
C GLY A 12 -65.47 -55.40 -29.95
N ARG A 13 -65.89 -54.31 -30.56
CA ARG A 13 -66.96 -53.39 -30.22
C ARG A 13 -66.61 -52.05 -29.47
N GLN A 14 -66.75 -50.98 -30.24
CA GLN A 14 -66.97 -49.60 -29.83
C GLN A 14 -68.11 -49.44 -28.82
N LEU A 15 -67.85 -48.55 -27.82
CA LEU A 15 -68.94 -47.73 -27.28
C LEU A 15 -68.36 -46.38 -26.88
N CYS A 16 -68.87 -45.34 -27.48
CA CYS A 16 -68.64 -43.93 -27.09
C CYS A 16 -69.18 -43.68 -25.69
N THR A 17 -68.40 -43.01 -24.86
CA THR A 17 -68.95 -42.21 -23.77
C THR A 17 -68.02 -41.01 -23.50
N MET A 18 -68.56 -39.80 -23.72
CA MET A 18 -68.03 -38.53 -23.28
C MET A 18 -67.81 -38.58 -21.77
N VAL A 19 -66.60 -38.21 -21.31
CA VAL A 19 -66.38 -37.79 -19.92
C VAL A 19 -65.48 -36.59 -19.93
N SER A 20 -65.96 -35.56 -19.28
CA SER A 20 -65.51 -34.21 -19.07
C SER A 20 -64.04 -34.08 -18.66
N LEU A 21 -63.34 -33.16 -19.32
CA LEU A 21 -62.04 -32.58 -18.86
C LEU A 21 -62.29 -31.76 -17.59
N LEU A 22 -61.94 -32.28 -16.43
CA LEU A 22 -61.62 -31.52 -15.23
C LEU A 22 -60.11 -31.45 -15.14
N GLY A 23 -59.55 -30.32 -15.61
CA GLY A 23 -58.16 -30.02 -15.40
C GLY A 23 -57.88 -29.70 -13.92
N LEU A 24 -57.26 -30.63 -13.22
CA LEU A 24 -56.58 -30.33 -11.94
C LEU A 24 -55.27 -29.55 -12.28
N MET A 25 -55.32 -28.25 -12.16
CA MET A 25 -54.08 -27.47 -11.95
C MET A 25 -53.54 -27.83 -10.58
N ALA A 26 -52.58 -28.75 -10.52
CA ALA A 26 -51.70 -28.91 -9.36
C ALA A 26 -50.77 -27.68 -9.34
N LEU A 27 -51.17 -26.62 -8.63
CA LEU A 27 -50.21 -25.62 -8.15
C LEU A 27 -49.20 -26.35 -7.28
N GLY A 28 -48.02 -26.63 -7.83
CA GLY A 28 -46.86 -27.03 -7.07
C GLY A 28 -46.52 -25.92 -6.11
N MET A 29 -47.03 -25.94 -4.89
CA MET A 29 -46.44 -25.26 -3.77
C MET A 29 -45.05 -25.84 -3.60
N GLN A 30 -44.04 -25.18 -4.18
CA GLN A 30 -42.66 -25.35 -3.72
C GLN A 30 -42.66 -24.91 -2.25
N THR A 31 -42.79 -25.84 -1.33
CA THR A 31 -42.47 -25.62 0.07
C THR A 31 -40.98 -25.17 0.07
N ALA A 32 -40.73 -23.89 0.32
CA ALA A 32 -39.39 -23.42 0.61
C ALA A 32 -38.92 -24.28 1.82
N GLN A 33 -38.11 -25.28 1.53
CA GLN A 33 -37.50 -26.10 2.53
C GLN A 33 -36.59 -25.18 3.33
N ALA A 34 -36.89 -24.95 4.60
CA ALA A 34 -36.04 -24.15 5.47
C ALA A 34 -34.63 -24.75 5.38
N ALA A 35 -33.66 -23.93 4.98
CA ALA A 35 -32.28 -24.38 4.91
C ALA A 35 -31.86 -24.98 6.25
N THR A 36 -31.29 -26.17 6.24
CA THR A 36 -30.78 -26.79 7.46
C THR A 36 -29.65 -25.95 8.00
N VAL A 37 -29.56 -25.82 9.34
CA VAL A 37 -28.48 -25.03 10.00
C VAL A 37 -27.08 -25.57 9.63
N PHE A 38 -26.99 -26.84 9.24
CA PHE A 38 -25.78 -27.54 8.79
C PHE A 38 -25.93 -27.91 7.30
N ASP A 39 -26.02 -26.91 6.43
CA ASP A 39 -25.96 -27.15 4.99
C ASP A 39 -24.49 -27.36 4.51
N ALA A 40 -24.31 -27.77 3.26
CA ALA A 40 -22.98 -28.02 2.71
C ALA A 40 -22.19 -26.73 2.61
N PRO A 41 -21.01 -26.65 3.25
CA PRO A 41 -20.19 -25.42 3.21
C PRO A 41 -19.55 -25.22 1.84
N ASP A 42 -19.30 -23.95 1.48
CA ASP A 42 -18.50 -23.60 0.31
C ASP A 42 -17.02 -23.80 0.60
N THR A 43 -16.48 -24.97 0.25
CA THR A 43 -15.05 -25.31 0.43
C THR A 43 -14.13 -24.56 -0.52
N THR A 44 -14.68 -23.86 -1.51
CA THR A 44 -13.93 -23.08 -2.51
C THR A 44 -14.15 -21.57 -2.37
N TYR A 45 -14.69 -21.14 -1.24
CA TYR A 45 -15.02 -19.73 -0.98
C TYR A 45 -13.81 -18.82 -1.18
N LYS A 46 -14.00 -17.77 -1.97
CA LYS A 46 -13.00 -16.72 -2.28
C LYS A 46 -13.56 -15.32 -2.16
N GLY A 47 -14.82 -15.18 -1.73
CA GLY A 47 -15.50 -13.89 -1.67
C GLY A 47 -14.72 -12.86 -0.86
N GLU A 48 -14.52 -11.68 -1.46
CA GLU A 48 -13.84 -10.55 -0.85
C GLU A 48 -14.74 -9.33 -0.85
N ILE A 49 -14.61 -8.50 0.20
CA ILE A 49 -15.29 -7.21 0.31
C ILE A 49 -14.24 -6.11 0.36
N ASN A 50 -14.35 -5.13 -0.53
CA ASN A 50 -13.61 -3.88 -0.48
C ASN A 50 -14.53 -2.76 0.02
N ALA A 51 -14.01 -1.89 0.90
CA ALA A 51 -14.72 -0.75 1.44
C ALA A 51 -13.98 0.54 1.13
N GLN A 52 -14.70 1.55 0.71
CA GLN A 52 -14.16 2.87 0.39
C GLN A 52 -15.07 3.95 0.93
N GLY A 53 -14.48 5.04 1.40
CA GLY A 53 -15.22 6.28 1.64
C GLY A 53 -15.67 6.91 0.33
N PRO A 54 -16.64 7.84 0.36
CA PRO A 54 -17.12 8.54 -0.81
C PRO A 54 -15.97 9.17 -1.61
N ARG A 55 -15.93 8.94 -2.93
CA ARG A 55 -14.89 9.47 -3.83
C ARG A 55 -13.46 9.10 -3.43
N GLY A 56 -13.26 7.95 -2.76
CA GLY A 56 -11.93 7.50 -2.31
C GLY A 56 -11.36 8.23 -1.10
N THR A 57 -12.20 8.92 -0.32
CA THR A 57 -11.82 9.51 0.97
C THR A 57 -11.66 8.43 2.04
N ALA A 58 -11.11 8.80 3.18
CA ALA A 58 -11.05 7.91 4.34
C ALA A 58 -12.46 7.57 4.86
N ILE A 59 -12.61 6.36 5.35
CA ILE A 59 -13.79 5.97 6.12
C ILE A 59 -13.58 6.47 7.56
N THR A 60 -14.43 7.36 8.03
CA THR A 60 -14.37 7.93 9.37
C THR A 60 -15.67 7.64 10.13
N ALA A 61 -15.69 7.86 11.44
CA ALA A 61 -16.92 7.81 12.20
C ALA A 61 -17.98 8.75 11.59
N GLY A 62 -19.22 8.27 11.47
CA GLY A 62 -20.34 8.97 10.85
C GLY A 62 -20.38 8.97 9.32
N SER A 63 -19.36 8.43 8.63
CA SER A 63 -19.32 8.43 7.16
C SER A 63 -20.18 7.32 6.55
N GLU A 64 -20.60 7.52 5.31
CA GLU A 64 -21.16 6.48 4.45
C GLU A 64 -20.01 5.73 3.77
N VAL A 65 -20.10 4.42 3.71
CA VAL A 65 -19.09 3.53 3.14
C VAL A 65 -19.67 2.86 1.90
N GLN A 66 -18.94 2.90 0.80
CA GLN A 66 -19.24 2.11 -0.39
C GLN A 66 -18.58 0.74 -0.25
N LEU A 67 -19.39 -0.30 -0.32
CA LEU A 67 -18.95 -1.69 -0.29
C LEU A 67 -19.01 -2.29 -1.69
N GLN A 68 -17.97 -3.00 -2.08
CA GLN A 68 -17.90 -3.76 -3.30
C GLN A 68 -17.49 -5.19 -2.99
N GLY A 69 -18.37 -6.14 -3.21
CA GLY A 69 -18.09 -7.57 -3.15
C GLY A 69 -17.61 -8.10 -4.49
N ARG A 70 -16.69 -9.07 -4.45
CA ARG A 70 -16.19 -9.79 -5.62
C ARG A 70 -15.84 -11.23 -5.29
N ASP A 71 -15.71 -12.06 -6.32
CA ASP A 71 -15.31 -13.47 -6.22
C ASP A 71 -16.28 -14.32 -5.37
N PHE A 72 -17.53 -13.87 -5.24
CA PHE A 72 -18.64 -14.68 -4.70
C PHE A 72 -19.19 -15.62 -5.77
N LYS A 73 -19.91 -16.64 -5.37
CA LYS A 73 -20.70 -17.43 -6.33
C LYS A 73 -22.01 -16.71 -6.65
N PRO A 74 -22.48 -16.77 -7.90
CA PRO A 74 -23.77 -16.19 -8.25
C PRO A 74 -24.91 -16.66 -7.34
N GLY A 75 -25.73 -15.74 -6.85
CA GLY A 75 -26.83 -16.00 -5.96
C GLY A 75 -26.47 -16.17 -4.48
N GLN A 76 -25.19 -16.17 -4.10
CA GLN A 76 -24.81 -16.12 -2.68
C GLN A 76 -25.40 -14.90 -2.00
N ARG A 77 -25.90 -15.09 -0.78
CA ARG A 77 -26.52 -14.05 0.04
C ARG A 77 -25.56 -13.70 1.19
N ILE A 78 -25.24 -12.42 1.31
CA ILE A 78 -24.21 -11.90 2.21
C ILE A 78 -24.85 -11.07 3.31
N THR A 79 -24.68 -11.49 4.57
CA THR A 79 -25.07 -10.74 5.77
C THR A 79 -23.84 -10.27 6.50
N LEU A 80 -23.78 -8.99 6.80
CA LEU A 80 -22.69 -8.37 7.57
C LEU A 80 -23.11 -8.21 9.02
N MET A 81 -22.22 -8.57 9.94
CA MET A 81 -22.50 -8.48 11.38
C MET A 81 -21.32 -7.86 12.14
N ARG A 82 -21.62 -7.13 13.20
CA ARG A 82 -20.64 -6.68 14.19
C ARG A 82 -21.04 -7.18 15.57
N GLY A 83 -20.26 -8.13 16.11
CA GLY A 83 -20.76 -8.92 17.24
C GLY A 83 -22.03 -9.69 16.83
N ASN A 84 -23.10 -9.51 17.57
CA ASN A 84 -24.42 -10.10 17.30
C ASN A 84 -25.37 -9.17 16.51
N THR A 85 -24.91 -7.97 16.16
CA THR A 85 -25.73 -6.98 15.45
C THR A 85 -25.59 -7.15 13.95
N VAL A 86 -26.69 -7.34 13.25
CA VAL A 86 -26.78 -7.34 11.78
C VAL A 86 -26.68 -5.90 11.29
N LEU A 87 -25.80 -5.64 10.31
CA LEU A 87 -25.51 -4.31 9.78
C LEU A 87 -26.30 -3.98 8.51
N ASN A 88 -26.78 -4.98 7.78
CA ASN A 88 -27.60 -4.81 6.58
C ASN A 88 -28.97 -5.49 6.78
N THR A 89 -30.05 -4.70 6.65
CA THR A 89 -31.42 -5.17 6.85
C THR A 89 -31.77 -6.34 5.94
N ASP A 90 -31.40 -6.22 4.65
CA ASP A 90 -31.53 -7.27 3.65
C ASP A 90 -30.15 -7.81 3.28
N ALA A 91 -30.03 -9.12 3.13
CA ALA A 91 -28.79 -9.73 2.66
C ALA A 91 -28.45 -9.21 1.25
N TYR A 92 -27.20 -8.81 1.03
CA TYR A 92 -26.72 -8.52 -0.31
C TYR A 92 -26.68 -9.80 -1.13
N VAL A 93 -26.99 -9.71 -2.42
CA VAL A 93 -27.00 -10.87 -3.31
C VAL A 93 -25.94 -10.67 -4.39
N ALA A 94 -25.08 -11.67 -4.54
CA ALA A 94 -24.10 -11.67 -5.61
C ALA A 94 -24.77 -11.89 -6.97
N ASP A 95 -24.44 -11.05 -7.94
CA ASP A 95 -24.94 -11.12 -9.31
C ASP A 95 -24.33 -12.32 -10.10
N GLU A 96 -24.65 -12.44 -11.38
CA GLU A 96 -24.13 -13.50 -12.25
C GLU A 96 -22.60 -13.47 -12.41
N LYS A 97 -21.96 -12.32 -12.13
CA LYS A 97 -20.49 -12.17 -12.15
C LYS A 97 -19.86 -12.42 -10.79
N GLY A 98 -20.63 -12.75 -9.76
CA GLY A 98 -20.14 -12.93 -8.40
C GLY A 98 -19.81 -11.60 -7.72
N THR A 99 -20.45 -10.50 -8.09
CA THR A 99 -20.21 -9.17 -7.52
C THR A 99 -21.45 -8.60 -6.86
N PHE A 100 -21.28 -7.67 -5.93
CA PHE A 100 -22.34 -6.80 -5.43
C PHE A 100 -21.79 -5.42 -5.11
N ASN A 101 -22.65 -4.40 -5.17
CA ASN A 101 -22.37 -3.05 -4.69
C ASN A 101 -23.41 -2.66 -3.65
N ALA A 102 -22.96 -2.09 -2.55
CA ALA A 102 -23.83 -1.70 -1.45
C ALA A 102 -23.24 -0.50 -0.70
N SER A 103 -24.03 0.08 0.18
CA SER A 103 -23.56 1.10 1.13
C SER A 103 -23.79 0.66 2.57
N LEU A 104 -22.95 1.13 3.47
CA LEU A 104 -23.04 0.93 4.90
C LEU A 104 -22.77 2.25 5.61
N LYS A 105 -23.59 2.63 6.58
CA LYS A 105 -23.34 3.79 7.41
C LYS A 105 -22.53 3.40 8.64
N VAL A 106 -21.36 4.03 8.81
CA VAL A 106 -20.58 3.90 10.06
C VAL A 106 -21.20 4.80 11.12
N PRO A 107 -21.48 4.31 12.34
CA PRO A 107 -22.00 5.14 13.42
C PRO A 107 -21.09 6.33 13.75
N ALA A 108 -21.68 7.44 14.20
CA ALA A 108 -20.92 8.66 14.55
C ALA A 108 -20.01 8.48 15.77
N ASP A 109 -20.31 7.51 16.62
CA ASP A 109 -19.54 7.11 17.79
C ASP A 109 -18.62 5.90 17.54
N ALA A 110 -18.44 5.51 16.27
CA ALA A 110 -17.58 4.37 15.91
C ALA A 110 -16.14 4.63 16.35
N ALA A 111 -15.57 3.68 17.07
CA ALA A 111 -14.17 3.74 17.47
C ALA A 111 -13.23 3.66 16.27
N VAL A 112 -12.18 4.47 16.29
CA VAL A 112 -11.09 4.43 15.30
C VAL A 112 -10.38 3.08 15.37
N GLY A 113 -9.95 2.58 14.20
CA GLY A 113 -9.19 1.34 14.05
C GLY A 113 -9.86 0.32 13.15
N LEU A 114 -9.31 -0.90 13.15
CA LEU A 114 -9.81 -2.03 12.36
C LEU A 114 -10.99 -2.67 13.10
N GLN A 115 -12.18 -2.52 12.54
CA GLN A 115 -13.42 -3.10 13.04
C GLN A 115 -13.65 -4.47 12.37
N PRO A 116 -13.58 -5.59 13.11
CA PRO A 116 -13.85 -6.91 12.53
C PRO A 116 -15.35 -7.06 12.23
N ILE A 117 -15.69 -7.13 10.95
CA ILE A 117 -17.04 -7.38 10.47
C ILE A 117 -17.12 -8.84 10.06
N LEU A 118 -18.02 -9.58 10.67
CA LEU A 118 -18.33 -10.95 10.27
C LEU A 118 -19.14 -10.92 8.97
N VAL A 119 -18.69 -11.70 8.00
CA VAL A 119 -19.35 -11.91 6.71
C VAL A 119 -19.96 -13.30 6.75
N ALA A 120 -21.26 -13.38 6.97
CA ALA A 120 -22.01 -14.62 6.91
C ALA A 120 -22.61 -14.78 5.51
N VAL A 121 -22.30 -15.90 4.86
CA VAL A 121 -22.71 -16.18 3.48
C VAL A 121 -23.57 -17.43 3.46
N SER A 122 -24.62 -17.43 2.64
CA SER A 122 -25.47 -18.60 2.40
C SER A 122 -25.66 -18.86 0.91
N ASN A 123 -26.02 -20.10 0.57
CA ASN A 123 -26.30 -20.57 -0.80
C ASN A 123 -25.10 -20.58 -1.77
N PRO A 124 -24.03 -21.38 -1.54
CA PRO A 124 -23.73 -22.20 -0.36
C PRO A 124 -23.12 -21.42 0.81
N SER A 125 -23.15 -22.02 2.00
CA SER A 125 -22.68 -21.40 3.24
C SER A 125 -21.19 -21.19 3.27
N ALA A 126 -20.79 -20.02 3.75
CA ALA A 126 -19.41 -19.67 4.09
C ALA A 126 -19.37 -18.58 5.17
N ALA A 127 -18.21 -18.39 5.80
CA ALA A 127 -17.99 -17.30 6.72
C ALA A 127 -16.58 -16.72 6.57
N ALA A 128 -16.45 -15.42 6.73
CA ALA A 128 -15.18 -14.70 6.73
C ALA A 128 -15.23 -13.52 7.70
N VAL A 129 -14.07 -12.92 7.95
CA VAL A 129 -13.97 -11.65 8.67
C VAL A 129 -13.41 -10.60 7.72
N PHE A 130 -14.14 -9.51 7.58
CA PHE A 130 -13.74 -8.33 6.82
C PHE A 130 -13.31 -7.21 7.78
N PRO A 131 -12.05 -6.76 7.77
CA PRO A 131 -11.57 -5.68 8.64
C PRO A 131 -11.95 -4.31 8.06
N LEU A 132 -13.05 -3.73 8.49
CA LEU A 132 -13.44 -2.38 8.14
C LEU A 132 -12.56 -1.37 8.90
N LYS A 133 -11.73 -0.61 8.19
CA LYS A 133 -10.88 0.41 8.82
C LYS A 133 -11.64 1.73 8.99
N VAL A 134 -11.83 2.16 10.24
CA VAL A 134 -12.33 3.49 10.59
C VAL A 134 -11.13 4.37 10.90
N SER A 135 -10.86 5.35 10.05
CA SER A 135 -9.69 6.24 10.13
C SER A 135 -9.91 7.40 11.10
N PRO A 136 -8.86 7.88 11.78
CA PRO A 136 -8.94 9.08 12.59
C PRO A 136 -9.11 10.34 11.73
N VAL A 137 -9.82 11.33 12.26
CA VAL A 137 -9.82 12.70 11.74
C VAL A 137 -8.84 13.51 12.59
N VAL A 138 -7.70 13.87 12.00
CA VAL A 138 -6.69 14.71 12.67
C VAL A 138 -6.76 16.10 12.06
N PRO A 139 -7.18 17.12 12.85
CA PRO A 139 -7.30 18.49 12.34
C PRO A 139 -5.97 19.09 11.91
N VAL A 140 -5.99 19.91 10.88
CA VAL A 140 -4.87 20.79 10.53
C VAL A 140 -4.56 21.70 11.68
N SER A 141 -3.28 21.82 12.04
CA SER A 141 -2.86 22.58 13.23
C SER A 141 -1.43 23.10 13.09
N ASN A 142 -1.16 24.23 13.76
CA ASN A 142 0.16 24.85 13.91
C ASN A 142 0.86 25.14 12.56
N THR A 143 0.08 25.56 11.56
CA THR A 143 0.59 25.84 10.20
C THR A 143 1.51 27.05 10.14
N GLU A 144 1.28 28.00 11.03
CA GLU A 144 2.09 29.23 11.18
C GLU A 144 3.53 28.96 11.63
N ALA A 145 3.78 27.79 12.22
CA ALA A 145 5.13 27.36 12.59
C ALA A 145 6.01 26.97 11.37
N TYR A 146 5.44 26.94 10.16
CA TYR A 146 6.13 26.52 8.95
C TYR A 146 5.90 27.48 7.79
N LYS A 147 6.99 27.95 7.20
CA LYS A 147 6.94 28.59 5.88
C LYS A 147 6.87 27.50 4.80
N GLN A 148 5.96 27.67 3.86
CA GLN A 148 5.76 26.72 2.78
C GLN A 148 6.08 27.36 1.43
N VAL A 149 6.81 26.64 0.58
CA VAL A 149 7.04 26.97 -0.83
C VAL A 149 6.71 25.72 -1.63
N SER A 150 5.83 25.83 -2.62
CA SER A 150 5.35 24.69 -3.40
C SER A 150 5.48 24.93 -4.90
N ALA A 151 5.86 23.89 -5.65
CA ALA A 151 5.97 23.92 -7.10
C ALA A 151 5.25 22.70 -7.70
N LYS A 152 4.48 22.90 -8.78
CA LYS A 152 3.91 21.81 -9.58
C LYS A 152 5.01 21.27 -10.50
N LEU A 153 5.11 19.93 -10.56
CA LEU A 153 6.13 19.22 -11.35
C LEU A 153 5.48 18.29 -12.38
N ALA A 154 6.22 17.26 -12.80
CA ALA A 154 5.73 16.22 -13.68
C ALA A 154 4.60 15.38 -13.03
N PRO A 155 3.67 14.84 -13.81
CA PRO A 155 2.62 13.96 -13.28
C PRO A 155 3.18 12.71 -12.63
N GLY A 156 2.54 12.27 -11.54
CA GLY A 156 2.84 10.99 -10.90
C GLY A 156 4.09 10.97 -10.04
N LEU A 157 4.39 12.04 -9.29
CA LEU A 157 5.54 12.12 -8.38
C LEU A 157 5.56 10.96 -7.40
N TYR A 158 6.76 10.43 -7.12
CA TYR A 158 6.87 9.24 -6.28
C TYR A 158 7.75 9.45 -5.05
N GLN A 159 9.03 9.74 -5.21
CA GLN A 159 9.97 10.01 -4.11
C GLN A 159 10.85 11.21 -4.41
N SER A 160 11.48 11.73 -3.35
CA SER A 160 12.50 12.78 -3.42
C SER A 160 13.71 12.43 -2.56
N ALA A 161 14.87 12.86 -2.95
CA ALA A 161 16.11 12.77 -2.17
C ALA A 161 16.93 14.06 -2.32
N VAL A 162 17.64 14.44 -1.27
CA VAL A 162 18.43 15.68 -1.23
C VAL A 162 19.92 15.38 -1.24
N SER A 163 20.68 16.05 -2.08
CA SER A 163 22.13 16.04 -1.99
C SER A 163 22.58 16.92 -0.83
N ALA A 164 23.21 16.35 0.16
CA ALA A 164 23.80 17.10 1.26
C ALA A 164 24.96 18.02 0.80
N LYS A 165 25.64 17.62 -0.28
CA LYS A 165 26.78 18.34 -0.87
C LYS A 165 26.36 19.58 -1.64
N THR A 166 25.33 19.48 -2.50
CA THR A 166 24.93 20.55 -3.42
C THR A 166 23.63 21.25 -3.02
N GLY A 167 22.81 20.64 -2.16
CA GLY A 167 21.47 21.11 -1.84
C GLY A 167 20.43 20.84 -2.95
N ALA A 168 20.82 20.18 -4.05
CA ALA A 168 19.90 19.80 -5.11
C ALA A 168 18.92 18.74 -4.62
N VAL A 169 17.66 18.81 -5.10
CA VAL A 169 16.63 17.83 -4.81
C VAL A 169 16.35 17.03 -6.08
N PHE A 170 16.42 15.72 -5.96
CA PHE A 170 16.09 14.80 -7.04
C PHE A 170 14.71 14.21 -6.80
N VAL A 171 13.87 14.20 -7.83
CA VAL A 171 12.47 13.75 -7.74
C VAL A 171 12.18 12.78 -8.87
N THR A 172 11.53 11.66 -8.54
CA THR A 172 11.06 10.67 -9.50
C THR A 172 9.58 10.81 -9.78
N SER A 173 9.20 10.51 -11.01
CA SER A 173 7.80 10.45 -11.43
C SER A 173 7.52 9.24 -12.31
N ALA A 174 6.33 8.65 -12.15
CA ALA A 174 5.84 7.56 -12.99
C ALA A 174 4.31 7.58 -13.01
N VAL A 175 3.73 7.59 -14.21
CA VAL A 175 2.28 7.74 -14.41
C VAL A 175 1.64 6.40 -14.74
N GLY A 176 0.61 6.05 -13.97
CA GLY A 176 -0.29 4.95 -14.26
C GLY A 176 0.23 3.57 -13.86
N ARG A 177 -0.50 2.57 -14.37
CA ARG A 177 -0.14 1.15 -14.25
C ARG A 177 0.58 0.69 -15.51
N PRO A 178 1.32 -0.43 -15.49
CA PRO A 178 1.93 -0.98 -16.70
C PRO A 178 0.90 -1.15 -17.83
N PRO A 179 1.30 -0.80 -19.06
CA PRO A 179 2.59 -0.26 -19.49
C PRO A 179 2.79 1.21 -19.10
N VAL A 180 3.93 1.55 -18.46
CA VAL A 180 4.23 2.94 -18.06
C VAL A 180 4.98 3.63 -19.18
N LYS A 181 4.35 4.66 -19.77
CA LYS A 181 4.87 5.42 -20.91
C LYS A 181 5.40 6.81 -20.54
N ALA A 182 5.00 7.32 -19.38
CA ALA A 182 5.43 8.61 -18.87
C ALA A 182 6.13 8.44 -17.52
N SER A 183 7.42 8.77 -17.48
CA SER A 183 8.26 8.72 -16.30
C SER A 183 9.43 9.69 -16.47
N GLU A 184 9.79 10.40 -15.41
CA GLU A 184 10.90 11.35 -15.42
C GLU A 184 11.71 11.28 -14.12
N LEU A 185 13.03 11.48 -14.22
CA LEU A 185 13.88 11.88 -13.13
C LEU A 185 14.16 13.37 -13.27
N LEU A 186 13.88 14.14 -12.22
CA LEU A 186 14.02 15.59 -12.16
C LEU A 186 15.12 15.96 -11.17
N LYS A 187 15.91 17.01 -11.52
CA LYS A 187 16.81 17.70 -10.60
C LYS A 187 16.28 19.10 -10.36
N LEU A 188 16.15 19.48 -9.11
CA LEU A 188 15.63 20.78 -8.69
C LEU A 188 16.66 21.54 -7.88
N ASN A 189 16.60 22.86 -7.95
CA ASN A 189 17.19 23.73 -6.96
C ASN A 189 16.42 23.57 -5.63
N GLY A 190 17.10 23.20 -4.55
CA GLY A 190 16.45 22.94 -3.27
C GLY A 190 15.85 24.18 -2.60
N GLU A 191 16.32 25.39 -2.93
CA GLU A 191 15.79 26.62 -2.35
C GLU A 191 14.56 27.14 -3.10
N THR A 192 14.64 27.17 -4.43
CA THR A 192 13.59 27.76 -5.29
C THR A 192 12.59 26.74 -5.81
N LEU A 193 12.91 25.46 -5.76
CA LEU A 193 12.18 24.32 -6.37
C LEU A 193 12.11 24.42 -7.91
N ALA A 194 12.91 25.28 -8.52
CA ALA A 194 13.03 25.37 -9.98
C ALA A 194 13.67 24.09 -10.55
N VAL A 195 13.11 23.59 -11.66
CA VAL A 195 13.68 22.44 -12.37
C VAL A 195 14.95 22.87 -13.11
N GLU A 196 16.10 22.29 -12.74
CA GLU A 196 17.40 22.53 -13.37
C GLU A 196 17.70 21.54 -14.50
N ALA A 197 17.24 20.29 -14.35
CA ALA A 197 17.39 19.25 -15.36
C ALA A 197 16.26 18.21 -15.26
N ARG A 198 15.99 17.53 -16.38
CA ARG A 198 15.07 16.38 -16.44
C ARG A 198 15.55 15.37 -17.46
N VAL A 199 15.26 14.11 -17.21
CA VAL A 199 15.50 13.03 -18.15
C VAL A 199 14.31 12.03 -18.14
N THR A 200 13.89 11.62 -19.33
CA THR A 200 13.01 10.48 -19.52
C THR A 200 13.89 9.23 -19.58
N PRO A 201 13.64 8.20 -18.76
CA PRO A 201 14.40 6.96 -18.82
C PRO A 201 14.31 6.29 -20.20
N ALA A 202 15.27 5.43 -20.51
CA ALA A 202 15.30 4.66 -21.78
C ALA A 202 14.05 3.77 -21.94
N ALA A 203 13.75 3.39 -23.18
CA ALA A 203 12.70 2.43 -23.51
C ALA A 203 12.90 1.11 -22.74
N ALA A 204 11.82 0.56 -22.21
CA ALA A 204 11.85 -0.74 -21.55
C ALA A 204 12.06 -1.86 -22.58
N PRO A 205 12.93 -2.84 -22.29
CA PRO A 205 13.21 -3.91 -23.26
C PRO A 205 12.01 -4.86 -23.42
N GLY A 206 11.90 -5.42 -24.63
CA GLY A 206 10.87 -6.42 -24.93
C GLY A 206 9.46 -5.88 -25.13
N THR A 207 9.30 -4.57 -25.29
CA THR A 207 8.01 -3.92 -25.55
C THR A 207 8.17 -2.89 -26.68
N ASP A 208 7.32 -2.99 -27.70
CA ASP A 208 7.23 -1.98 -28.79
C ASP A 208 6.07 -0.99 -28.55
N ASP A 209 5.56 -0.94 -27.33
CA ASP A 209 4.38 -0.16 -26.96
C ASP A 209 4.69 1.25 -26.43
N GLY A 210 5.97 1.65 -26.44
CA GLY A 210 6.45 2.94 -25.92
C GLY A 210 6.65 2.97 -24.39
N SER A 211 6.70 1.81 -23.73
CA SER A 211 7.04 1.71 -22.31
C SER A 211 8.48 2.13 -22.03
N VAL A 212 8.70 2.75 -20.85
CA VAL A 212 10.03 3.16 -20.39
C VAL A 212 10.40 2.46 -19.08
N PHE A 213 11.70 2.47 -18.73
CA PHE A 213 12.16 2.12 -17.38
C PHE A 213 11.64 3.13 -16.37
N ALA A 214 10.43 2.89 -15.86
CA ALA A 214 9.77 3.84 -14.97
C ALA A 214 10.49 3.98 -13.63
N VAL A 215 10.79 5.23 -13.21
CA VAL A 215 11.55 5.53 -11.98
C VAL A 215 10.61 5.83 -10.81
N TYR A 216 10.91 5.23 -9.65
CA TYR A 216 10.09 5.32 -8.43
C TYR A 216 10.89 5.77 -7.21
N GLY A 217 11.72 4.91 -6.62
CA GLY A 217 12.59 5.26 -5.51
C GLY A 217 13.80 6.05 -5.97
N VAL A 218 14.38 6.88 -5.10
CA VAL A 218 15.56 7.68 -5.40
C VAL A 218 16.47 7.81 -4.18
N GLY A 219 17.78 7.63 -4.40
CA GLY A 219 18.82 7.83 -3.41
C GLY A 219 20.00 8.61 -4.01
N VAL A 220 20.67 9.40 -3.20
CA VAL A 220 21.77 10.29 -3.63
C VAL A 220 23.11 9.72 -3.16
N ASP A 221 24.05 9.57 -4.07
CA ASP A 221 25.43 9.20 -3.83
C ASP A 221 26.36 10.39 -4.08
N ASP A 222 26.50 11.23 -3.07
CA ASP A 222 27.32 12.45 -3.14
C ASP A 222 28.82 12.16 -3.27
N GLN A 223 29.27 10.96 -2.89
CA GLN A 223 30.66 10.54 -3.00
C GLN A 223 31.07 10.34 -4.47
N ASN A 224 30.24 9.67 -5.25
CA ASN A 224 30.49 9.39 -6.65
C ASN A 224 29.79 10.38 -7.61
N GLY A 225 29.03 11.35 -7.08
CA GLY A 225 28.24 12.29 -7.87
C GLY A 225 27.11 11.64 -8.66
N ASN A 226 26.50 10.61 -8.12
CA ASN A 226 25.47 9.81 -8.76
C ASN A 226 24.11 9.90 -8.04
N VAL A 227 23.05 9.58 -8.78
CA VAL A 227 21.69 9.39 -8.30
C VAL A 227 21.26 7.97 -8.66
N TRP A 228 20.81 7.22 -7.68
CA TRP A 228 20.29 5.88 -7.84
C TRP A 228 18.78 5.93 -7.89
N VAL A 229 18.16 5.20 -8.82
CA VAL A 229 16.69 5.10 -8.91
C VAL A 229 16.24 3.66 -9.04
N THR A 230 15.07 3.35 -8.51
CA THR A 230 14.47 2.02 -8.67
C THR A 230 13.51 2.00 -9.85
N ASN A 231 13.57 0.94 -10.66
CA ASN A 231 12.65 0.67 -11.77
C ASN A 231 11.69 -0.45 -11.34
N THR A 232 10.70 -0.12 -10.50
CA THR A 232 9.82 -1.09 -9.85
C THR A 232 9.15 -2.05 -10.83
N ARG A 233 8.71 -1.54 -11.99
CA ARG A 233 7.96 -2.34 -12.97
C ARG A 233 8.83 -3.29 -13.77
N GLN A 234 10.10 -2.94 -13.95
CA GLN A 234 11.09 -3.79 -14.64
C GLN A 234 11.91 -4.61 -13.63
N ASN A 235 11.63 -4.51 -12.32
CA ASN A 235 12.39 -5.21 -11.29
C ASN A 235 13.89 -4.90 -11.36
N ALA A 236 14.25 -3.63 -11.48
CA ALA A 236 15.61 -3.19 -11.73
C ALA A 236 15.97 -1.92 -10.96
N VAL A 237 17.21 -1.49 -11.11
CA VAL A 237 17.78 -0.25 -10.57
C VAL A 237 18.56 0.43 -11.69
N ALA A 238 18.65 1.77 -11.67
CA ALA A 238 19.50 2.52 -12.57
C ALA A 238 20.28 3.60 -11.81
N VAL A 239 21.40 4.02 -12.39
CA VAL A 239 22.29 5.04 -11.84
C VAL A 239 22.47 6.16 -12.87
N TYR A 240 22.27 7.39 -12.45
CA TYR A 240 22.42 8.58 -13.26
C TYR A 240 23.44 9.53 -12.63
N ARG A 241 24.08 10.41 -13.41
CA ARG A 241 24.93 11.48 -12.87
C ARG A 241 24.10 12.58 -12.24
N GLN A 242 24.53 13.12 -11.11
CA GLN A 242 23.87 14.27 -10.49
C GLN A 242 23.98 15.54 -11.34
N ALA A 243 25.07 15.68 -12.11
CA ALA A 243 25.37 16.90 -12.84
C ALA A 243 24.32 17.18 -13.93
N ASP A 244 24.05 16.22 -14.78
CA ASP A 244 23.29 16.35 -16.03
C ASP A 244 22.20 15.29 -16.24
N LEU A 245 22.02 14.38 -15.29
CA LEU A 245 21.11 13.24 -15.35
C LEU A 245 21.42 12.25 -16.51
N SER A 246 22.66 12.23 -17.02
CA SER A 246 23.08 11.21 -17.98
C SER A 246 23.12 9.84 -17.32
N LEU A 247 22.70 8.81 -18.06
CA LEU A 247 22.69 7.41 -17.58
C LEU A 247 24.12 6.89 -17.42
N VAL A 248 24.45 6.40 -16.22
CA VAL A 248 25.72 5.74 -15.91
C VAL A 248 25.59 4.23 -16.06
N LYS A 249 24.52 3.63 -15.49
CA LYS A 249 24.27 2.19 -15.50
C LYS A 249 22.78 1.92 -15.43
N GLN A 250 22.28 1.07 -16.31
CA GLN A 250 20.99 0.40 -16.16
C GLN A 250 21.26 -1.05 -15.82
N PHE A 251 20.81 -1.50 -14.65
CA PHE A 251 20.85 -2.92 -14.31
C PHE A 251 19.77 -3.68 -15.08
N ASN A 252 20.00 -4.96 -15.30
CA ASN A 252 19.10 -5.81 -16.07
C ASN A 252 17.72 -5.94 -15.38
N PRO A 253 16.64 -6.07 -16.15
CA PRO A 253 15.34 -6.47 -15.61
C PRO A 253 15.46 -7.75 -14.80
N GLY A 254 14.79 -7.78 -13.63
CA GLY A 254 14.85 -8.92 -12.70
C GLY A 254 15.94 -8.84 -11.64
N THR A 255 16.86 -7.86 -11.69
CA THR A 255 17.96 -7.71 -10.71
C THR A 255 17.43 -7.48 -9.27
N VAL A 256 16.36 -6.70 -9.09
CA VAL A 256 15.72 -6.45 -7.78
C VAL A 256 14.21 -6.52 -7.92
N ALA A 257 13.59 -7.58 -7.42
CA ALA A 257 12.16 -7.79 -7.51
C ALA A 257 11.37 -6.62 -6.90
N HIS A 258 10.46 -6.03 -7.68
CA HIS A 258 9.60 -4.92 -7.27
C HIS A 258 10.36 -3.83 -6.47
N ALA A 259 11.53 -3.43 -6.97
CA ALA A 259 12.41 -2.46 -6.31
C ALA A 259 11.65 -1.18 -5.94
N ARG A 260 11.71 -0.78 -4.65
CA ARG A 260 10.95 0.37 -4.14
C ARG A 260 11.85 1.51 -3.65
N ASP A 261 12.57 1.30 -2.55
CA ASP A 261 13.46 2.29 -1.96
C ASP A 261 14.91 1.99 -2.33
N VAL A 262 15.74 3.02 -2.37
CA VAL A 262 17.20 2.89 -2.46
C VAL A 262 17.85 3.91 -1.55
N VAL A 263 18.77 3.45 -0.67
CA VAL A 263 19.53 4.28 0.26
C VAL A 263 21.02 4.02 0.08
N ILE A 264 21.85 5.04 0.32
CA ILE A 264 23.29 5.00 0.03
C ILE A 264 24.09 5.27 1.30
N ASP A 265 25.06 4.37 1.60
CA ASP A 265 26.12 4.64 2.55
C ASP A 265 27.35 5.12 1.78
N PRO A 266 27.61 6.43 1.73
CA PRO A 266 28.71 6.97 0.95
C PRO A 266 30.08 6.57 1.51
N THR A 267 30.17 6.36 2.83
CA THR A 267 31.44 6.00 3.51
C THR A 267 31.86 4.58 3.19
N LEU A 268 30.89 3.66 3.15
CA LEU A 268 31.13 2.26 2.79
C LEU A 268 31.19 2.05 1.27
N GLY A 269 30.72 3.00 0.48
CA GLY A 269 30.51 2.80 -0.96
C GLY A 269 29.44 1.72 -1.24
N ARG A 270 28.35 1.72 -0.48
CA ARG A 270 27.27 0.74 -0.59
C ARG A 270 25.93 1.41 -0.89
N ALA A 271 25.15 0.79 -1.76
CA ALA A 271 23.74 1.11 -1.98
C ALA A 271 22.88 -0.10 -1.61
N PHE A 272 21.71 0.17 -1.04
CA PHE A 272 20.75 -0.85 -0.61
C PHE A 272 19.40 -0.57 -1.24
N ALA A 273 18.86 -1.53 -2.00
CA ALA A 273 17.54 -1.42 -2.59
C ALA A 273 16.58 -2.46 -2.01
N SER A 274 15.38 -2.03 -1.62
CA SER A 274 14.36 -2.95 -1.11
C SER A 274 13.69 -3.71 -2.26
N ALA A 275 13.61 -5.04 -2.13
CA ALA A 275 12.83 -5.90 -3.02
C ALA A 275 11.45 -6.14 -2.39
N THR A 276 10.52 -5.21 -2.62
CA THR A 276 9.22 -5.18 -1.94
C THR A 276 8.38 -6.43 -2.24
N GLY A 277 7.74 -6.96 -1.20
CA GLY A 277 6.99 -8.21 -1.29
C GLY A 277 7.85 -9.46 -1.16
N THR A 278 9.16 -9.30 -0.99
CA THR A 278 10.13 -10.39 -0.77
C THR A 278 10.91 -10.16 0.53
N PRO A 279 11.62 -11.14 1.09
CA PRO A 279 12.43 -10.94 2.28
C PRO A 279 13.82 -10.37 1.97
N VAL A 280 14.03 -9.76 0.81
CA VAL A 280 15.35 -9.44 0.28
C VAL A 280 15.60 -7.93 0.25
N ILE A 281 16.79 -7.53 0.66
CA ILE A 281 17.40 -6.24 0.34
C ILE A 281 18.60 -6.52 -0.57
N ALA A 282 18.68 -5.85 -1.71
CA ALA A 282 19.80 -5.94 -2.64
C ALA A 282 20.91 -4.95 -2.24
N MET A 283 22.11 -5.44 -1.97
CA MET A 283 23.28 -4.64 -1.62
C MET A 283 24.22 -4.51 -2.81
N PHE A 284 24.49 -3.30 -3.24
CA PHE A 284 25.37 -2.94 -4.35
C PHE A 284 26.67 -2.31 -3.89
N ASP A 285 27.72 -2.43 -4.68
CA ASP A 285 28.91 -1.59 -4.60
C ASP A 285 28.73 -0.37 -5.51
N THR A 286 28.82 0.84 -4.92
CA THR A 286 28.52 2.08 -5.67
C THR A 286 29.66 2.50 -6.61
N LYS A 287 30.83 1.93 -6.48
CA LYS A 287 32.03 2.22 -7.26
C LYS A 287 32.15 1.32 -8.47
N THR A 288 32.01 0.02 -8.27
CA THR A 288 32.14 -0.97 -9.34
C THR A 288 30.87 -1.18 -10.13
N LEU A 289 29.70 -0.86 -9.54
CA LEU A 289 28.37 -1.10 -10.12
C LEU A 289 28.19 -2.57 -10.54
N ALA A 290 28.75 -3.49 -9.76
CA ALA A 290 28.59 -4.92 -9.94
C ALA A 290 27.17 -5.39 -9.56
N GLU A 291 26.81 -6.61 -9.98
CA GLU A 291 25.54 -7.23 -9.59
C GLU A 291 25.40 -7.32 -8.07
N PRO A 292 24.20 -7.11 -7.51
CA PRO A 292 24.02 -6.99 -6.05
C PRO A 292 24.12 -8.33 -5.34
N THR A 293 24.54 -8.25 -4.06
CA THR A 293 24.47 -9.36 -3.12
C THR A 293 23.15 -9.28 -2.33
N PRO A 294 22.39 -10.38 -2.19
CA PRO A 294 21.14 -10.37 -1.45
C PRO A 294 21.37 -10.45 0.06
N ILE A 295 20.66 -9.62 0.82
CA ILE A 295 20.51 -9.72 2.27
C ILE A 295 19.13 -10.29 2.55
N GLN A 296 19.04 -11.44 3.19
CA GLN A 296 17.77 -12.09 3.49
C GLN A 296 17.33 -11.87 4.95
N ILE A 297 16.11 -11.39 5.16
CA ILE A 297 15.52 -11.16 6.47
C ILE A 297 14.50 -12.27 6.76
N LYS A 298 14.70 -13.00 7.86
CA LYS A 298 13.76 -14.02 8.33
C LYS A 298 12.75 -13.40 9.29
N SER A 299 11.47 -13.62 9.07
CA SER A 299 10.40 -13.24 10.01
C SER A 299 10.50 -14.08 11.29
N LEU A 300 10.16 -13.47 12.43
CA LEU A 300 9.97 -14.17 13.70
C LEU A 300 8.66 -14.96 13.73
N LYS A 301 7.72 -14.64 12.84
CA LYS A 301 6.41 -15.30 12.74
C LYS A 301 6.54 -16.57 11.91
N TRP A 302 6.30 -17.71 12.55
CA TRP A 302 6.35 -19.01 11.89
C TRP A 302 5.40 -19.07 10.69
N GLY A 303 5.87 -19.64 9.57
CA GLY A 303 5.10 -19.74 8.33
C GLY A 303 4.86 -18.43 7.58
N SER A 304 5.40 -17.30 8.08
CA SER A 304 5.26 -15.98 7.45
C SER A 304 6.59 -15.52 6.85
N GLN A 305 6.48 -14.67 5.81
CA GLN A 305 7.62 -14.07 5.14
C GLN A 305 7.74 -12.59 5.52
N PHE A 306 8.93 -12.14 5.91
CA PHE A 306 9.22 -10.72 6.04
C PHE A 306 9.14 -10.07 4.65
N SER A 307 8.19 -9.17 4.45
CA SER A 307 8.00 -8.49 3.18
C SER A 307 8.57 -7.09 3.26
N VAL A 308 9.80 -6.92 2.76
CA VAL A 308 10.50 -5.62 2.85
C VAL A 308 9.69 -4.52 2.20
N ALA A 309 9.49 -3.41 2.91
CA ALA A 309 8.87 -2.19 2.40
C ALA A 309 9.92 -1.07 2.23
N SER A 310 9.93 -0.07 3.11
CA SER A 310 10.89 1.02 3.06
C SER A 310 12.16 0.73 3.85
N LEU A 311 13.19 1.49 3.53
CA LEU A 311 14.51 1.47 4.15
C LEU A 311 14.85 2.83 4.78
N HIS A 312 15.61 2.80 5.87
CA HIS A 312 16.29 3.96 6.42
C HIS A 312 17.72 3.59 6.77
N LEU A 313 18.67 4.46 6.51
CA LEU A 313 20.08 4.24 6.77
C LEU A 313 20.61 5.29 7.75
N ASP A 314 21.18 4.83 8.86
CA ASP A 314 22.11 5.61 9.68
C ASP A 314 23.53 5.35 9.16
N ALA A 315 24.00 6.24 8.27
CA ALA A 315 25.31 6.11 7.65
C ALA A 315 26.47 6.31 8.66
N ALA A 316 26.23 7.03 9.76
CA ALA A 316 27.25 7.24 10.79
C ALA A 316 27.53 5.96 11.60
N ALA A 317 26.49 5.22 11.93
CA ALA A 317 26.59 3.93 12.62
C ALA A 317 26.69 2.73 11.67
N HIS A 318 26.53 2.93 10.36
CA HIS A 318 26.42 1.88 9.34
C HIS A 318 25.32 0.87 9.66
N LYS A 319 24.14 1.39 10.04
CA LYS A 319 22.96 0.57 10.35
C LYS A 319 21.84 0.85 9.36
N LEU A 320 21.34 -0.24 8.78
CA LEU A 320 20.20 -0.20 7.88
C LEU A 320 18.96 -0.72 8.61
N TYR A 321 17.89 0.02 8.52
CA TYR A 321 16.59 -0.32 9.10
C TYR A 321 15.59 -0.63 8.01
N ALA A 322 14.82 -1.70 8.19
CA ALA A 322 13.76 -2.10 7.26
C ALA A 322 12.48 -2.43 8.02
N VAL A 323 11.33 -2.24 7.40
CA VAL A 323 10.03 -2.65 7.95
C VAL A 323 9.34 -3.64 7.04
N SER A 324 8.51 -4.50 7.64
CA SER A 324 7.76 -5.52 6.93
C SER A 324 6.33 -5.08 6.66
N LEU A 325 5.93 -5.11 5.39
CA LEU A 325 4.57 -4.84 4.94
C LEU A 325 3.55 -5.84 5.51
N SER A 326 3.95 -7.09 5.75
CA SER A 326 3.05 -8.22 6.03
C SER A 326 3.11 -8.77 7.44
N THR A 327 4.20 -8.56 8.20
CA THR A 327 4.43 -9.27 9.46
C THR A 327 4.46 -8.40 10.71
N GLU A 328 4.22 -7.10 10.60
CA GLU A 328 4.31 -6.13 11.72
C GLU A 328 5.66 -6.22 12.45
N GLU A 329 6.73 -6.24 11.67
CA GLU A 329 8.10 -6.36 12.17
C GLU A 329 9.00 -5.27 11.59
N ALA A 330 10.08 -4.96 12.29
CA ALA A 330 11.21 -4.18 11.81
C ALA A 330 12.50 -4.97 11.94
N ALA A 331 13.46 -4.69 11.07
CA ALA A 331 14.77 -5.33 11.08
C ALA A 331 15.88 -4.29 11.17
N VAL A 332 16.97 -4.66 11.87
CA VAL A 332 18.24 -3.93 11.92
C VAL A 332 19.30 -4.78 11.23
N VAL A 333 19.99 -4.19 10.27
CA VAL A 333 21.02 -4.84 9.45
C VAL A 333 22.32 -4.06 9.58
N ASP A 334 23.42 -4.76 9.78
CA ASP A 334 24.77 -4.19 9.67
C ASP A 334 25.07 -3.92 8.20
N ALA A 335 25.22 -2.64 7.84
CA ALA A 335 25.43 -2.23 6.44
C ALA A 335 26.81 -2.60 5.90
N LYS A 336 27.82 -2.86 6.78
CA LYS A 336 29.16 -3.28 6.35
C LYS A 336 29.16 -4.72 5.87
N THR A 337 28.47 -5.59 6.60
CA THR A 337 28.52 -7.05 6.37
C THR A 337 27.28 -7.60 5.69
N GLY A 338 26.16 -6.86 5.70
CA GLY A 338 24.86 -7.37 5.29
C GLY A 338 24.20 -8.32 6.31
N THR A 339 24.75 -8.40 7.54
CA THR A 339 24.21 -9.28 8.57
C THR A 339 22.97 -8.70 9.21
N VAL A 340 21.88 -9.47 9.26
CA VAL A 340 20.68 -9.11 10.04
C VAL A 340 20.99 -9.29 11.52
N GLU A 341 21.08 -8.19 12.25
CA GLU A 341 21.45 -8.20 13.67
C GLU A 341 20.23 -8.47 14.57
N LYS A 342 19.07 -7.92 14.18
CA LYS A 342 17.87 -7.99 14.99
C LYS A 342 16.62 -7.92 14.11
N VAL A 343 15.61 -8.71 14.44
CA VAL A 343 14.23 -8.54 14.00
C VAL A 343 13.37 -8.34 15.24
N ILE A 344 12.50 -7.35 15.24
CA ILE A 344 11.66 -6.99 16.38
C ILE A 344 10.19 -6.89 15.95
N PRO A 345 9.25 -7.35 16.78
CA PRO A 345 7.84 -7.08 16.55
C PRO A 345 7.55 -5.60 16.81
N VAL A 346 6.65 -5.03 16.02
CA VAL A 346 6.14 -3.68 16.22
C VAL A 346 4.66 -3.78 16.55
N GLU A 347 4.31 -3.53 17.80
CA GLU A 347 2.95 -3.74 18.28
C GLU A 347 1.99 -2.64 17.83
N GLY A 348 0.75 -3.04 17.50
CA GLY A 348 -0.36 -2.12 17.21
C GLY A 348 -0.27 -1.44 15.85
N ILE A 349 0.46 -2.05 14.89
CA ILE A 349 0.52 -1.60 13.51
C ILE A 349 -0.06 -2.63 12.54
N LYS A 350 -0.43 -2.17 11.35
CA LYS A 350 -0.75 -2.98 10.17
C LYS A 350 -0.19 -2.32 8.93
N MET A 351 0.37 -3.12 8.02
CA MET A 351 0.93 -2.64 6.75
C MET A 351 1.96 -1.50 6.97
N ALA A 352 3.08 -1.82 7.62
CA ALA A 352 4.17 -0.88 7.79
C ALA A 352 4.76 -0.50 6.42
N MET A 353 4.79 0.81 6.13
CA MET A 353 5.23 1.33 4.85
C MET A 353 6.50 2.18 4.95
N GLY A 354 6.58 3.07 5.92
CA GLY A 354 7.70 3.98 6.12
C GLY A 354 8.48 3.67 7.39
N VAL A 355 9.78 3.99 7.38
CA VAL A 355 10.67 3.83 8.52
C VAL A 355 11.66 4.98 8.61
N ALA A 356 11.90 5.49 9.81
CA ALA A 356 12.95 6.44 10.14
C ALA A 356 13.55 6.13 11.52
N TYR A 357 14.75 6.63 11.78
CA TYR A 357 15.46 6.36 13.01
C TYR A 357 16.03 7.63 13.64
N ASP A 358 16.02 7.68 14.95
CA ASP A 358 16.63 8.70 15.77
C ASP A 358 17.79 8.11 16.58
N ALA A 359 19.01 8.38 16.16
CA ALA A 359 20.22 7.89 16.80
C ALA A 359 20.38 8.39 18.25
N LYS A 360 19.89 9.61 18.57
CA LYS A 360 20.07 10.20 19.90
C LYS A 360 19.26 9.48 20.98
N THR A 361 18.04 9.02 20.67
CA THR A 361 17.19 8.31 21.63
C THR A 361 17.07 6.82 21.33
N ASN A 362 17.76 6.32 20.30
CA ASN A 362 17.68 4.93 19.82
C ASN A 362 16.23 4.50 19.54
N ARG A 363 15.45 5.38 18.91
CA ARG A 363 14.04 5.15 18.60
C ARG A 363 13.81 4.97 17.11
N LEU A 364 13.01 3.97 16.77
CA LEU A 364 12.56 3.72 15.42
C LEU A 364 11.13 4.26 15.25
N PHE A 365 10.89 4.97 14.15
CA PHE A 365 9.58 5.49 13.75
C PHE A 365 9.06 4.66 12.61
N VAL A 366 7.85 4.09 12.74
CA VAL A 366 7.23 3.22 11.74
C VAL A 366 5.88 3.77 11.34
N ALA A 367 5.77 4.25 10.11
CA ALA A 367 4.49 4.69 9.53
C ALA A 367 3.71 3.47 9.02
N ALA A 368 2.51 3.27 9.55
CA ALA A 368 1.70 2.09 9.31
C ALA A 368 0.36 2.43 8.61
N GLN A 369 0.31 2.20 7.30
CA GLN A 369 -0.80 2.56 6.44
C GLN A 369 -2.10 1.82 6.79
N GLY A 370 -2.00 0.57 7.22
CA GLY A 370 -3.16 -0.26 7.53
C GLY A 370 -3.83 0.07 8.86
N SER A 371 -3.12 0.72 9.79
CA SER A 371 -3.60 1.10 11.12
C SER A 371 -3.67 2.61 11.39
N ASP A 372 -3.33 3.43 10.39
CA ASP A 372 -3.41 4.91 10.44
C ASP A 372 -2.63 5.54 11.62
N ASN A 373 -1.46 4.97 11.93
CA ASN A 373 -0.63 5.48 13.02
C ASN A 373 0.87 5.49 12.69
N LEU A 374 1.60 6.25 13.49
CA LEU A 374 3.04 6.20 13.62
C LEU A 374 3.36 5.44 14.91
N ALA A 375 4.05 4.30 14.82
CA ALA A 375 4.61 3.63 15.99
C ALA A 375 6.00 4.15 16.28
N ILE A 376 6.30 4.41 17.56
CA ILE A 376 7.63 4.79 18.05
C ILE A 376 8.14 3.64 18.91
N VAL A 377 9.24 3.02 18.48
CA VAL A 377 9.79 1.81 19.10
C VAL A 377 11.14 2.10 19.71
N ASP A 378 11.34 1.74 20.97
CA ASP A 378 12.67 1.71 21.60
C ASP A 378 13.44 0.46 21.13
N LEU A 379 14.51 0.67 20.39
CA LEU A 379 15.29 -0.44 19.83
C LEU A 379 16.08 -1.22 20.90
N ALA A 380 16.38 -0.63 22.05
CA ALA A 380 17.07 -1.33 23.13
C ALA A 380 16.19 -2.43 23.71
N SER A 381 14.97 -2.09 24.11
CA SER A 381 14.01 -3.03 24.69
C SER A 381 13.17 -3.78 23.66
N GLY A 382 13.06 -3.28 22.43
CA GLY A 382 12.15 -3.78 21.39
C GLY A 382 10.68 -3.43 21.64
N LYS A 383 10.37 -2.55 22.60
CA LYS A 383 8.98 -2.18 22.95
C LYS A 383 8.47 -1.01 22.13
N THR A 384 7.23 -1.11 21.67
CA THR A 384 6.50 0.04 21.13
C THR A 384 6.10 0.98 22.27
N LEU A 385 6.69 2.18 22.30
CA LEU A 385 6.47 3.18 23.33
C LEU A 385 5.18 3.98 23.06
N HIS A 386 4.99 4.39 21.81
CA HIS A 386 3.87 5.24 21.41
C HIS A 386 3.24 4.75 20.10
N ARG A 387 1.95 4.99 19.95
CA ARG A 387 1.16 4.82 18.73
C ARG A 387 0.38 6.11 18.51
N VAL A 388 0.89 6.95 17.62
CA VAL A 388 0.37 8.28 17.36
C VAL A 388 -0.56 8.23 16.16
N SER A 389 -1.82 8.62 16.32
CA SER A 389 -2.74 8.82 15.20
C SER A 389 -2.28 10.04 14.40
N THR A 390 -1.89 9.84 13.14
CA THR A 390 -1.37 10.90 12.27
C THR A 390 -2.35 11.35 11.19
N GLY A 391 -3.31 10.51 10.87
CA GLY A 391 -4.27 10.69 9.79
C GLY A 391 -4.44 9.42 8.99
N ALA A 392 -5.29 9.45 7.96
CA ALA A 392 -5.56 8.29 7.15
C ALA A 392 -4.45 8.03 6.12
N GLY A 393 -3.94 6.78 6.12
CA GLY A 393 -2.97 6.28 5.16
C GLY A 393 -1.55 6.83 5.33
N PRO A 394 -0.93 6.77 6.53
CA PRO A 394 0.48 7.13 6.70
C PRO A 394 1.35 6.22 5.83
N LEU A 395 2.14 6.82 4.94
CA LEU A 395 2.85 6.10 3.89
C LEU A 395 4.36 6.16 4.03
N ASN A 396 4.89 7.32 4.39
CA ASN A 396 6.32 7.51 4.54
C ASN A 396 6.61 8.37 5.77
N VAL A 397 7.79 8.23 6.34
CA VAL A 397 8.28 9.02 7.47
C VAL A 397 9.74 9.37 7.28
N ALA A 398 10.11 10.62 7.57
CA ALA A 398 11.49 11.06 7.70
C ALA A 398 11.71 11.69 9.07
N PHE A 399 12.88 11.53 9.65
CA PHE A 399 13.25 12.15 10.93
C PHE A 399 14.32 13.22 10.72
N ASP A 400 14.05 14.43 11.20
CA ASP A 400 15.04 15.52 11.23
C ASP A 400 15.81 15.47 12.53
N PRO A 401 17.11 15.11 12.50
CA PRO A 401 17.93 15.02 13.71
C PRO A 401 18.26 16.40 14.32
N VAL A 402 18.16 17.49 13.55
CA VAL A 402 18.43 18.86 14.00
C VAL A 402 17.24 19.41 14.80
N LYS A 403 16.03 19.29 14.26
CA LYS A 403 14.80 19.73 14.91
C LYS A 403 14.21 18.71 15.85
N ARG A 404 14.68 17.47 15.78
CA ARG A 404 14.21 16.35 16.59
C ARG A 404 12.70 16.05 16.35
N LEU A 405 12.31 16.02 15.08
CA LEU A 405 10.92 15.82 14.66
C LEU A 405 10.82 14.77 13.56
N ALA A 406 9.82 13.92 13.66
CA ALA A 406 9.40 13.00 12.62
C ALA A 406 8.29 13.62 11.78
N TYR A 407 8.42 13.55 10.45
CA TYR A 407 7.45 14.05 9.47
C TYR A 407 6.82 12.86 8.76
N VAL A 408 5.48 12.78 8.78
CA VAL A 408 4.72 11.64 8.28
C VAL A 408 3.75 12.09 7.20
N THR A 409 3.90 11.55 5.99
CA THR A 409 2.93 11.80 4.91
C THR A 409 1.69 10.93 5.09
N ASN A 410 0.50 11.55 5.17
CA ASN A 410 -0.78 10.86 5.31
C ASN A 410 -1.52 10.91 3.97
N ARG A 411 -1.36 9.86 3.17
CA ARG A 411 -1.77 9.83 1.77
C ARG A 411 -3.25 10.11 1.54
N VAL A 412 -4.13 9.58 2.39
CA VAL A 412 -5.58 9.70 2.22
C VAL A 412 -6.11 10.98 2.87
N SER A 413 -5.50 11.41 3.98
CA SER A 413 -5.87 12.67 4.64
C SER A 413 -5.36 13.92 3.91
N GLY A 414 -4.36 13.82 3.03
CA GLY A 414 -3.78 14.98 2.36
C GLY A 414 -2.92 15.86 3.28
N THR A 415 -2.29 15.28 4.31
CA THR A 415 -1.55 16.02 5.33
C THR A 415 -0.14 15.48 5.55
N LEU A 416 0.72 16.33 6.12
CA LEU A 416 2.02 16.02 6.69
C LEU A 416 1.95 16.23 8.20
N SER A 417 1.95 15.15 8.97
CA SER A 417 1.98 15.22 10.43
C SER A 417 3.40 15.37 10.95
N VAL A 418 3.57 16.17 12.00
CA VAL A 418 4.84 16.41 12.67
C VAL A 418 4.76 15.89 14.10
N VAL A 419 5.64 14.95 14.46
CA VAL A 419 5.59 14.23 15.73
C VAL A 419 6.96 14.31 16.40
N ASP A 420 6.99 14.62 17.69
CA ASP A 420 8.24 14.58 18.47
C ASP A 420 8.60 13.13 18.90
N PRO A 421 9.84 12.90 19.37
CA PRO A 421 10.22 11.56 19.80
C PRO A 421 9.42 10.98 20.97
N ASP A 422 8.72 11.80 21.74
CA ASP A 422 7.89 11.37 22.89
C ASP A 422 6.44 11.12 22.48
N GLY A 423 6.14 11.14 21.18
CA GLY A 423 4.84 10.79 20.63
C GLY A 423 3.81 11.91 20.64
N LYS A 424 4.23 13.15 20.88
CA LYS A 424 3.34 14.30 20.79
C LYS A 424 3.21 14.75 19.33
N LEU A 425 1.96 14.89 18.86
CA LEU A 425 1.68 15.54 17.58
C LEU A 425 1.92 17.06 17.76
N VAL A 426 2.94 17.59 17.08
CA VAL A 426 3.38 18.98 17.17
C VAL A 426 2.63 19.86 16.18
N ALA A 427 2.42 19.33 14.95
CA ALA A 427 1.68 20.00 13.89
C ALA A 427 1.05 18.98 12.96
N ASN A 428 0.02 19.40 12.23
CA ASN A 428 -0.54 18.65 11.10
C ASN A 428 -0.76 19.64 9.95
N LEU A 429 0.08 19.55 8.93
CA LEU A 429 0.20 20.53 7.85
C LEU A 429 -0.56 20.05 6.60
N PRO A 430 -1.25 20.92 5.85
CA PRO A 430 -1.82 20.53 4.57
C PRO A 430 -0.68 20.23 3.56
N ASP A 431 -0.80 19.13 2.82
CA ASP A 431 0.19 18.70 1.82
C ASP A 431 -0.47 18.25 0.50
N GLY A 432 -1.61 18.82 0.18
CA GLY A 432 -2.35 18.62 -1.08
C GLY A 432 -2.89 17.20 -1.26
N THR A 433 -2.97 16.76 -2.51
CA THR A 433 -3.58 15.47 -2.85
C THR A 433 -2.56 14.34 -2.77
N PHE A 434 -2.91 13.25 -2.11
CA PHE A 434 -2.11 12.03 -2.02
C PHE A 434 -0.63 12.23 -1.69
N PRO A 435 -0.27 12.84 -0.53
CA PRO A 435 1.10 12.87 -0.06
C PRO A 435 1.75 11.49 -0.14
N ASN A 436 2.92 11.41 -0.78
CA ASN A 436 3.52 10.12 -1.12
C ASN A 436 4.87 9.88 -0.43
N HIS A 437 5.71 10.89 -0.35
CA HIS A 437 7.04 10.75 0.23
C HIS A 437 7.49 12.05 0.88
N VAL A 438 8.32 11.94 1.92
CA VAL A 438 8.96 13.06 2.61
C VAL A 438 10.44 12.77 2.81
N THR A 439 11.27 13.79 2.64
CA THR A 439 12.70 13.76 2.94
C THR A 439 13.12 15.03 3.66
N VAL A 440 14.24 14.98 4.39
CA VAL A 440 14.84 16.11 5.12
C VAL A 440 16.25 16.40 4.59
N ASP A 441 16.67 17.64 4.63
CA ASP A 441 18.01 18.04 4.15
C ASP A 441 19.08 18.07 5.24
N GLY A 442 18.72 17.72 6.47
CA GLY A 442 19.63 17.81 7.63
C GLY A 442 19.94 19.25 8.06
N LYS A 443 19.33 20.25 7.45
CA LYS A 443 19.48 21.68 7.78
C LYS A 443 18.17 22.28 8.33
N GLY A 444 17.16 21.45 8.47
CA GLY A 444 15.83 21.79 8.99
C GLY A 444 14.79 22.07 7.91
N ASN A 445 15.08 21.90 6.61
CA ASN A 445 14.04 21.89 5.58
C ASN A 445 13.52 20.48 5.35
N VAL A 446 12.23 20.41 5.05
CA VAL A 446 11.48 19.18 4.77
C VAL A 446 10.87 19.31 3.38
N TYR A 447 11.03 18.31 2.55
CA TYR A 447 10.47 18.25 1.20
C TYR A 447 9.48 17.10 1.12
N ALA A 448 8.22 17.43 0.85
CA ALA A 448 7.17 16.44 0.62
C ALA A 448 6.75 16.47 -0.86
N VAL A 449 6.50 15.29 -1.43
CA VAL A 449 5.94 15.15 -2.77
C VAL A 449 4.60 14.45 -2.70
N ASN A 450 3.66 14.91 -3.50
CA ASN A 450 2.31 14.37 -3.58
C ASN A 450 1.93 13.96 -5.01
N LYS A 451 0.81 13.26 -5.16
CA LYS A 451 0.28 12.81 -6.46
C LYS A 451 -1.08 13.40 -6.74
N ALA A 452 -1.37 13.65 -8.00
CA ALA A 452 -2.70 14.05 -8.44
C ALA A 452 -3.69 12.86 -8.43
N LYS A 453 -4.98 13.17 -8.22
CA LYS A 453 -6.13 12.26 -8.46
C LYS A 453 -6.48 12.16 -9.94
N GLY A 454 -6.15 13.18 -10.74
CA GLY A 454 -6.45 13.28 -12.16
C GLY A 454 -5.72 14.49 -12.77
N GLN A 455 -5.90 14.71 -14.05
CA GLN A 455 -5.18 15.77 -14.78
C GLN A 455 -5.50 17.19 -14.30
N ASP A 456 -6.74 17.41 -13.85
CA ASP A 456 -7.22 18.74 -13.41
C ASP A 456 -7.01 19.00 -11.91
N ASP A 457 -6.26 18.14 -11.22
CA ASP A 457 -5.98 18.32 -9.81
C ASP A 457 -4.93 19.40 -9.58
N ALA A 458 -5.38 20.56 -9.11
CA ALA A 458 -4.51 21.72 -8.83
C ALA A 458 -3.55 21.47 -7.65
N GLU A 459 -3.94 20.64 -6.69
CA GLU A 459 -3.20 20.35 -5.46
C GLU A 459 -2.33 19.09 -5.58
N GLY A 460 -2.40 18.38 -6.70
CA GLY A 460 -1.60 17.18 -6.95
C GLY A 460 -0.34 17.43 -7.78
N ASP A 461 0.56 16.46 -7.80
CA ASP A 461 1.84 16.46 -8.51
C ASP A 461 2.72 17.66 -8.15
N ARG A 462 2.80 17.94 -6.87
CA ARG A 462 3.57 19.06 -6.31
C ARG A 462 4.69 18.54 -5.40
N ILE A 463 5.77 19.32 -5.35
CA ILE A 463 6.74 19.27 -4.26
C ILE A 463 6.53 20.49 -3.38
N THR A 464 6.47 20.29 -2.07
CA THR A 464 6.37 21.36 -1.08
C THR A 464 7.57 21.33 -0.14
N ARG A 465 8.28 22.45 -0.01
CA ARG A 465 9.29 22.65 1.02
C ARG A 465 8.66 23.31 2.23
N PHE A 466 8.76 22.66 3.36
CA PHE A 466 8.38 23.18 4.68
C PHE A 466 9.65 23.57 5.44
N THR A 467 9.73 24.83 5.85
CA THR A 467 10.84 25.36 6.64
C THR A 467 10.28 25.85 7.96
N PRO A 468 10.69 25.28 9.14
CA PRO A 468 10.25 25.78 10.42
C PRO A 468 10.57 27.27 10.60
N VAL A 469 9.60 28.04 11.06
CA VAL A 469 9.80 29.44 11.48
C VAL A 469 10.56 29.42 12.80
N LYS A 470 11.54 30.32 12.97
CA LYS A 470 12.39 30.39 14.15
C LYS A 470 11.61 30.89 15.38
#